data_dfbed555874dd7a0ed91407519c1dda2
#
_entry.id   dfbed555874dd7a0ed91407519c1dda2
#
_cell.length_a   1.000
_cell.length_b   1.000
_cell.length_c   1.000
_cell.angle_alpha   90.00
_cell.angle_beta   90.00
_cell.angle_gamma   90.00
#
_symmetry.space_group_name_H-M   'P 1'
#
loop_
_entity.id
_entity.type
_entity.pdbx_description
1 polymer ?
#
loop_
_entity_poly.entity_id
_entity_poly.type
_entity_poly.pdbx_seq_one_letter_code
_entity_poly.pdbx_strand_id
1 'polypeptide(L)'
;MREIKELLSKIANPRKGLPEEVFLFVSQLTPMVNVELLIKDPIKGTLLTWRHDEFYGPDWHLPGGIIRFKELAETRVEKVAKKELNSTVSFLKKPIEINEIMNKDRDVRGHFLSLLYECKLTSSLNEVSRFDKNSPRNGSWCWFKKCPENLIYQHEIYRNRIGI
;
A
#
# COMPACT_ATOMS: atom_id res chain seq x y z
N MET A 1 12.13 -31.29 7.34
CA MET A 1 13.34 -30.52 6.89
C MET A 1 13.53 -30.50 5.37
N ARG A 2 13.25 -31.60 4.63
CA ARG A 2 13.35 -31.65 3.16
C ARG A 2 12.39 -30.67 2.49
N GLU A 3 11.12 -30.65 2.90
CA GLU A 3 10.05 -29.79 2.40
C GLU A 3 10.33 -28.29 2.58
N ILE A 4 10.87 -27.90 3.76
CA ILE A 4 11.25 -26.52 4.01
C ILE A 4 12.40 -26.08 3.10
N LYS A 5 13.38 -26.95 2.85
CA LYS A 5 14.49 -26.65 1.92
C LYS A 5 13.99 -26.50 0.49
N GLU A 6 13.02 -27.31 0.08
CA GLU A 6 12.38 -27.22 -1.22
C GLU A 6 11.60 -25.91 -1.37
N LEU A 7 10.81 -25.52 -0.37
CA LEU A 7 10.13 -24.24 -0.34
C LEU A 7 11.12 -23.06 -0.43
N LEU A 8 12.18 -23.09 0.36
CA LEU A 8 13.21 -22.06 0.34
C LEU A 8 13.93 -21.97 -1.01
N SER A 9 14.09 -23.08 -1.73
CA SER A 9 14.73 -23.09 -3.05
C SER A 9 13.93 -22.34 -4.12
N LYS A 10 12.63 -22.18 -3.93
CA LYS A 10 11.75 -21.38 -4.80
C LYS A 10 11.97 -19.87 -4.64
N ILE A 11 12.63 -19.42 -3.58
CA ILE A 11 12.85 -18.01 -3.27
C ILE A 11 14.21 -17.57 -3.81
N ALA A 12 14.24 -17.05 -5.04
CA ALA A 12 15.49 -16.61 -5.67
C ALA A 12 16.12 -15.41 -4.92
N ASN A 13 15.32 -14.42 -4.51
CA ASN A 13 15.79 -13.26 -3.76
C ASN A 13 14.66 -12.61 -2.95
N PRO A 14 14.59 -12.83 -1.64
CA PRO A 14 13.52 -12.30 -0.79
C PRO A 14 13.49 -10.76 -0.71
N ARG A 15 14.60 -10.08 -1.03
CA ARG A 15 14.65 -8.61 -1.11
C ARG A 15 13.86 -8.04 -2.30
N LYS A 16 13.65 -8.86 -3.34
CA LYS A 16 12.83 -8.48 -4.51
C LYS A 16 11.36 -8.83 -4.33
N GLY A 17 11.04 -9.66 -3.34
CA GLY A 17 9.73 -10.17 -3.01
C GLY A 17 9.73 -11.68 -2.92
N LEU A 18 8.60 -12.23 -2.54
CA LEU A 18 8.37 -13.67 -2.48
C LEU A 18 7.50 -14.08 -3.66
N PRO A 19 7.62 -15.30 -4.17
CA PRO A 19 6.59 -15.91 -5.00
C PRO A 19 5.23 -15.82 -4.29
N GLU A 20 4.14 -15.68 -5.01
CA GLU A 20 2.82 -15.41 -4.43
C GLU A 20 2.40 -16.50 -3.44
N GLU A 21 2.53 -17.77 -3.80
CA GLU A 21 2.23 -18.91 -2.93
C GLU A 21 3.01 -18.87 -1.59
N VAL A 22 4.30 -18.48 -1.65
CA VAL A 22 5.15 -18.33 -0.47
C VAL A 22 4.72 -17.11 0.35
N PHE A 23 4.37 -16.02 -0.31
CA PHE A 23 3.88 -14.82 0.35
C PHE A 23 2.56 -15.08 1.08
N LEU A 24 1.59 -15.73 0.44
CA LEU A 24 0.33 -16.09 1.07
C LEU A 24 0.54 -17.03 2.25
N PHE A 25 1.40 -18.04 2.11
CA PHE A 25 1.77 -18.93 3.21
C PHE A 25 2.37 -18.18 4.40
N VAL A 26 3.35 -17.29 4.18
CA VAL A 26 3.96 -16.48 5.25
C VAL A 26 2.92 -15.57 5.91
N SER A 27 1.99 -15.01 5.15
CA SER A 27 0.95 -14.11 5.67
C SER A 27 -0.08 -14.76 6.59
N GLN A 28 -0.12 -16.10 6.64
CA GLN A 28 -0.91 -16.88 7.61
C GLN A 28 -0.17 -17.11 8.93
N LEU A 29 1.14 -16.95 8.94
CA LEU A 29 1.98 -17.35 10.08
C LEU A 29 2.46 -16.17 10.92
N THR A 30 2.47 -14.97 10.36
CA THR A 30 3.00 -13.79 11.03
C THR A 30 2.36 -12.51 10.50
N PRO A 31 2.20 -11.45 11.33
CA PRO A 31 1.83 -10.13 10.84
C PRO A 31 2.81 -9.63 9.78
N MET A 32 2.27 -8.98 8.75
CA MET A 32 3.07 -8.36 7.70
C MET A 32 3.28 -6.89 8.04
N VAL A 33 4.47 -6.37 7.78
CA VAL A 33 4.76 -4.94 7.98
C VAL A 33 4.66 -4.22 6.64
N ASN A 34 3.84 -3.17 6.56
CA ASN A 34 3.68 -2.35 5.36
C ASN A 34 3.88 -0.86 5.64
N VAL A 35 4.12 -0.10 4.59
CA VAL A 35 4.04 1.36 4.60
C VAL A 35 2.79 1.80 3.87
N GLU A 36 2.14 2.86 4.38
CA GLU A 36 1.05 3.58 3.72
C GLU A 36 1.44 5.04 3.54
N LEU A 37 1.18 5.58 2.35
CA LEU A 37 1.57 6.93 1.97
C LEU A 37 0.35 7.86 2.03
N LEU A 38 0.27 8.68 3.07
CA LEU A 38 -0.70 9.77 3.18
C LEU A 38 -0.15 10.97 2.39
N ILE A 39 -0.40 11.00 1.09
CA ILE A 39 0.09 12.05 0.22
C ILE A 39 -0.89 13.23 0.26
N LYS A 40 -0.42 14.34 0.81
CA LYS A 40 -1.21 15.57 1.04
C LYS A 40 -0.84 16.69 0.09
N ASP A 41 -1.86 17.42 -0.35
CA ASP A 41 -1.75 18.70 -1.04
C ASP A 41 -2.76 19.68 -0.42
N PRO A 42 -2.38 20.91 -0.06
CA PRO A 42 -3.24 21.84 0.67
C PRO A 42 -4.46 22.32 -0.13
N ILE A 43 -4.42 22.17 -1.46
CA ILE A 43 -5.51 22.61 -2.35
C ILE A 43 -6.31 21.42 -2.88
N LYS A 44 -5.64 20.31 -3.21
CA LYS A 44 -6.23 19.14 -3.85
C LYS A 44 -6.73 18.11 -2.85
N GLY A 45 -6.20 18.12 -1.61
CA GLY A 45 -6.54 17.21 -0.54
C GLY A 45 -5.58 16.00 -0.45
N THR A 46 -6.13 14.80 -0.35
CA THR A 46 -5.36 13.55 -0.25
C THR A 46 -5.41 12.77 -1.55
N LEU A 47 -4.25 12.25 -1.99
CA LEU A 47 -4.16 11.37 -3.14
C LEU A 47 -4.50 9.95 -2.72
N LEU A 48 -5.42 9.31 -3.44
CA LEU A 48 -5.76 7.89 -3.31
C LEU A 48 -5.59 7.18 -4.65
N THR A 49 -5.43 5.87 -4.59
CA THR A 49 -5.39 4.99 -5.75
C THR A 49 -6.60 4.06 -5.76
N TRP A 50 -7.10 3.77 -6.97
CA TRP A 50 -8.22 2.86 -7.19
C TRP A 50 -7.75 1.43 -7.14
N ARG A 51 -8.47 0.59 -6.43
CA ARG A 51 -8.15 -0.82 -6.30
C ARG A 51 -9.33 -1.69 -6.66
N HIS A 52 -9.09 -2.63 -7.54
CA HIS A 52 -10.03 -3.65 -7.94
C HIS A 52 -9.24 -4.91 -8.33
N ASP A 53 -9.03 -5.78 -7.38
CA ASP A 53 -8.33 -7.07 -7.55
C ASP A 53 -9.08 -8.20 -6.81
N GLU A 54 -8.57 -9.40 -6.82
CA GLU A 54 -9.19 -10.57 -6.19
C GLU A 54 -9.32 -10.46 -4.65
N PHE A 55 -8.56 -9.56 -4.02
CA PHE A 55 -8.57 -9.37 -2.57
C PHE A 55 -9.35 -8.13 -2.13
N TYR A 56 -9.43 -7.09 -2.96
CA TYR A 56 -9.97 -5.78 -2.58
C TYR A 56 -10.67 -5.07 -3.73
N GLY A 57 -11.63 -4.25 -3.38
CA GLY A 57 -12.30 -3.32 -4.25
C GLY A 57 -13.65 -3.80 -4.80
N PRO A 58 -14.26 -2.99 -5.63
CA PRO A 58 -13.79 -1.73 -6.25
C PRO A 58 -13.81 -0.55 -5.28
N ASP A 59 -12.67 -0.16 -4.73
CA ASP A 59 -12.57 0.83 -3.66
C ASP A 59 -11.29 1.67 -3.76
N TRP A 60 -11.27 2.81 -3.04
CA TRP A 60 -10.11 3.66 -2.88
C TRP A 60 -9.20 3.21 -1.74
N HIS A 61 -7.91 3.44 -1.88
CA HIS A 61 -6.94 3.18 -0.82
C HIS A 61 -5.77 4.17 -0.85
N LEU A 62 -5.04 4.27 0.25
CA LEU A 62 -3.74 4.93 0.27
C LEU A 62 -2.74 4.08 -0.53
N PRO A 63 -1.87 4.68 -1.35
CA PRO A 63 -0.76 3.94 -1.95
C PRO A 63 0.06 3.27 -0.86
N GLY A 64 0.38 1.99 -1.02
CA GLY A 64 1.04 1.26 0.03
C GLY A 64 1.77 -0.01 -0.42
N GLY A 65 2.57 -0.57 0.47
CA GLY A 65 3.30 -1.77 0.13
C GLY A 65 4.06 -2.42 1.27
N ILE A 66 4.18 -3.73 1.19
CA ILE A 66 4.85 -4.54 2.20
C ILE A 66 6.37 -4.35 2.13
N ILE A 67 6.98 -4.10 3.29
CA ILE A 67 8.42 -4.01 3.44
C ILE A 67 9.04 -5.38 3.15
N ARG A 68 10.07 -5.41 2.32
CA ARG A 68 10.76 -6.65 1.94
C ARG A 68 11.83 -7.01 2.96
N PHE A 69 12.29 -8.25 2.91
CA PHE A 69 13.37 -8.72 3.78
C PHE A 69 14.62 -7.83 3.69
N LYS A 70 15.11 -7.34 4.82
CA LYS A 70 16.26 -6.41 4.94
C LYS A 70 16.11 -5.11 4.11
N GLU A 71 14.90 -4.63 3.95
CA GLU A 71 14.59 -3.34 3.35
C GLU A 71 14.20 -2.34 4.42
N LEU A 72 14.69 -1.10 4.31
CA LEU A 72 14.27 -0.01 5.18
C LEU A 72 12.87 0.47 4.79
N ALA A 73 12.07 0.88 5.77
CA ALA A 73 10.75 1.44 5.54
C ALA A 73 10.79 2.65 4.59
N GLU A 74 11.77 3.55 4.77
CA GLU A 74 12.01 4.71 3.90
C GLU A 74 12.18 4.31 2.43
N THR A 75 13.01 3.29 2.18
CA THR A 75 13.21 2.74 0.83
C THR A 75 11.91 2.16 0.25
N ARG A 76 11.05 1.57 1.09
CA ARG A 76 9.74 1.08 0.65
C ARG A 76 8.81 2.23 0.28
N VAL A 77 8.77 3.32 1.05
CA VAL A 77 8.00 4.54 0.71
C VAL A 77 8.36 5.04 -0.68
N GLU A 78 9.67 5.23 -0.97
CA GLU A 78 10.14 5.67 -2.28
C GLU A 78 9.73 4.72 -3.41
N LYS A 79 9.86 3.39 -3.18
CA LYS A 79 9.48 2.37 -4.17
C LYS A 79 7.98 2.31 -4.41
N VAL A 80 7.15 2.52 -3.39
CA VAL A 80 5.68 2.60 -3.54
C VAL A 80 5.32 3.81 -4.39
N ALA A 81 5.82 5.00 -4.05
CA ALA A 81 5.57 6.21 -4.84
C ALA A 81 5.99 6.02 -6.31
N LYS A 82 7.16 5.42 -6.55
CA LYS A 82 7.64 5.16 -7.91
C LYS A 82 6.80 4.12 -8.64
N LYS A 83 6.44 3.01 -7.98
CA LYS A 83 5.72 1.89 -8.61
C LYS A 83 4.26 2.24 -8.89
N GLU A 84 3.55 2.82 -7.91
CA GLU A 84 2.11 3.06 -8.01
C GLU A 84 1.76 4.38 -8.70
N LEU A 85 2.60 5.39 -8.53
CA LEU A 85 2.32 6.73 -9.03
C LEU A 85 3.28 7.20 -10.14
N ASN A 86 4.33 6.42 -10.42
CA ASN A 86 5.45 6.82 -11.26
C ASN A 86 6.03 8.21 -10.87
N SER A 87 6.00 8.52 -9.59
CA SER A 87 6.37 9.81 -9.01
C SER A 87 7.39 9.64 -7.89
N THR A 88 7.87 10.77 -7.36
CA THR A 88 8.74 10.85 -6.20
C THR A 88 8.06 11.65 -5.09
N VAL A 89 8.45 11.38 -3.85
CA VAL A 89 7.87 12.02 -2.66
C VAL A 89 8.95 12.49 -1.70
N SER A 90 8.66 13.56 -0.95
CA SER A 90 9.36 13.92 0.27
C SER A 90 8.53 13.52 1.48
N PHE A 91 9.19 13.09 2.54
CA PHE A 91 8.56 12.63 3.79
C PHE A 91 9.57 12.69 4.95
N LEU A 92 9.07 12.67 6.19
CA LEU A 92 9.91 12.52 7.37
C LEU A 92 10.30 11.05 7.54
N LYS A 93 11.52 10.78 8.04
CA LYS A 93 12.03 9.41 8.24
C LYS A 93 11.22 8.55 9.21
N LYS A 94 10.45 9.17 10.10
CA LYS A 94 9.59 8.45 11.05
C LYS A 94 8.15 8.44 10.55
N PRO A 95 7.44 7.32 10.66
CA PRO A 95 6.00 7.29 10.42
C PRO A 95 5.30 8.20 11.42
N ILE A 96 4.20 8.82 10.99
CA ILE A 96 3.35 9.64 11.86
C ILE A 96 2.46 8.78 12.75
N GLU A 97 2.15 7.55 12.31
CA GLU A 97 1.37 6.56 13.06
C GLU A 97 1.88 5.15 12.77
N ILE A 98 1.69 4.26 13.75
CA ILE A 98 1.84 2.81 13.60
C ILE A 98 0.52 2.19 14.02
N ASN A 99 -0.13 1.50 13.10
CA ASN A 99 -1.45 0.92 13.32
C ASN A 99 -1.42 -0.59 13.11
N GLU A 100 -2.06 -1.31 14.03
CA GLU A 100 -2.35 -2.72 13.84
C GLU A 100 -3.68 -2.85 13.09
N ILE A 101 -3.65 -3.53 11.96
CA ILE A 101 -4.81 -3.74 11.10
C ILE A 101 -5.07 -5.23 11.00
N MET A 102 -6.22 -5.67 11.54
CA MET A 102 -6.60 -7.07 11.55
C MET A 102 -7.93 -7.27 10.82
N ASN A 103 -7.95 -8.16 9.85
CA ASN A 103 -9.16 -8.66 9.22
C ASN A 103 -9.38 -10.10 9.70
N LYS A 104 -10.35 -10.29 10.62
CA LYS A 104 -10.65 -11.57 11.25
C LYS A 104 -11.27 -12.60 10.29
N ASP A 105 -11.82 -12.13 9.17
CA ASP A 105 -12.50 -12.95 8.18
C ASP A 105 -11.55 -13.48 7.09
N ARG A 106 -10.24 -13.28 7.27
CA ARG A 106 -9.22 -13.68 6.29
C ARG A 106 -8.11 -14.49 6.91
N ASP A 107 -7.90 -15.68 6.39
CA ASP A 107 -6.79 -16.56 6.76
C ASP A 107 -5.47 -16.12 6.12
N VAL A 108 -5.52 -15.41 4.99
CA VAL A 108 -4.36 -14.86 4.29
C VAL A 108 -4.44 -13.35 4.22
N ARG A 109 -3.29 -12.65 4.36
CA ARG A 109 -3.23 -11.18 4.30
C ARG A 109 -4.22 -10.52 5.28
N GLY A 110 -4.45 -11.14 6.42
CA GLY A 110 -5.43 -10.71 7.43
C GLY A 110 -4.84 -9.85 8.55
N HIS A 111 -3.49 -9.80 8.71
CA HIS A 111 -2.86 -9.11 9.82
C HIS A 111 -1.66 -8.26 9.36
N PHE A 112 -1.69 -6.95 9.66
CA PHE A 112 -0.66 -6.01 9.28
C PHE A 112 -0.29 -5.08 10.43
N LEU A 113 1.00 -4.72 10.50
CA LEU A 113 1.49 -3.54 11.18
C LEU A 113 1.75 -2.47 10.13
N SER A 114 0.90 -1.46 10.07
CA SER A 114 0.93 -0.41 9.05
C SER A 114 1.64 0.83 9.56
N LEU A 115 2.71 1.23 8.85
CA LEU A 115 3.48 2.44 9.10
C LEU A 115 2.96 3.56 8.20
N LEU A 116 2.22 4.52 8.76
CA LEU A 116 1.68 5.65 8.00
C LEU A 116 2.71 6.76 7.87
N TYR A 117 3.06 7.12 6.64
CA TYR A 117 3.96 8.21 6.32
C TYR A 117 3.20 9.37 5.68
N GLU A 118 3.28 10.58 6.25
CA GLU A 118 2.83 11.78 5.57
C GLU A 118 3.85 12.17 4.51
N CYS A 119 3.37 12.32 3.27
CA CYS A 119 4.19 12.54 2.10
C CYS A 119 3.70 13.76 1.29
N LYS A 120 4.64 14.38 0.55
CA LYS A 120 4.35 15.39 -0.47
C LYS A 120 4.97 14.95 -1.80
N LEU A 121 4.25 15.09 -2.90
CA LEU A 121 4.81 14.85 -4.22
C LEU A 121 5.94 15.84 -4.52
N THR A 122 7.03 15.34 -5.08
CA THR A 122 8.17 16.14 -5.54
C THR A 122 8.38 16.06 -7.05
N SER A 123 7.57 15.25 -7.75
CA SER A 123 7.49 15.22 -9.20
C SER A 123 6.03 15.06 -9.66
N SER A 124 5.77 15.35 -10.94
CA SER A 124 4.44 15.26 -11.53
C SER A 124 3.94 13.82 -11.56
N LEU A 125 2.64 13.66 -11.46
CA LEU A 125 1.95 12.40 -11.70
C LEU A 125 1.83 12.13 -13.19
N ASN A 126 1.72 10.85 -13.55
CA ASN A 126 1.39 10.47 -14.92
C ASN A 126 -0.13 10.65 -15.16
N GLU A 127 -0.52 11.66 -15.94
CA GLU A 127 -1.92 11.96 -16.24
C GLU A 127 -2.66 10.81 -16.96
N VAL A 128 -1.95 9.95 -17.69
CA VAL A 128 -2.54 8.74 -18.32
C VAL A 128 -3.10 7.76 -17.28
N SER A 129 -2.55 7.79 -16.06
CA SER A 129 -3.00 6.96 -14.93
C SER A 129 -4.03 7.66 -14.04
N ARG A 130 -4.52 8.83 -14.44
CA ARG A 130 -5.61 9.50 -13.72
C ARG A 130 -6.88 8.67 -13.81
N PHE A 131 -7.64 8.64 -12.72
CA PHE A 131 -8.89 7.88 -12.66
C PHE A 131 -9.92 8.45 -13.65
N ASP A 132 -10.48 7.55 -14.44
CA ASP A 132 -11.62 7.80 -15.33
C ASP A 132 -12.81 6.98 -14.83
N LYS A 133 -13.90 7.66 -14.48
CA LYS A 133 -15.13 7.03 -13.98
C LYS A 133 -15.77 6.09 -15.03
N ASN A 134 -15.60 6.40 -16.32
CA ASN A 134 -16.16 5.59 -17.42
C ASN A 134 -15.30 4.35 -17.73
N SER A 135 -14.04 4.34 -17.28
CA SER A 135 -13.09 3.26 -17.51
C SER A 135 -12.15 3.12 -16.32
N PRO A 136 -12.66 2.72 -15.14
CA PRO A 136 -11.84 2.60 -13.93
C PRO A 136 -10.80 1.50 -14.10
N ARG A 137 -9.52 1.83 -13.85
CA ARG A 137 -8.40 0.91 -13.96
C ARG A 137 -7.72 0.77 -12.60
N ASN A 138 -7.34 -0.46 -12.26
CA ASN A 138 -6.54 -0.73 -11.06
C ASN A 138 -5.26 0.11 -11.05
N GLY A 139 -4.95 0.76 -9.93
CA GLY A 139 -3.80 1.67 -9.77
C GLY A 139 -4.02 3.09 -10.31
N SER A 140 -5.22 3.43 -10.84
CA SER A 140 -5.52 4.81 -11.23
C SER A 140 -5.61 5.70 -10.00
N TRP A 141 -5.11 6.93 -10.09
CA TRP A 141 -5.06 7.88 -8.98
C TRP A 141 -6.09 9.00 -9.10
N CYS A 142 -6.54 9.51 -7.94
CA CYS A 142 -7.38 10.70 -7.84
C CYS A 142 -7.09 11.48 -6.56
N TRP A 143 -7.35 12.80 -6.58
CA TRP A 143 -7.28 13.67 -5.42
C TRP A 143 -8.64 13.84 -4.76
N PHE A 144 -8.67 13.81 -3.42
CA PHE A 144 -9.89 13.90 -2.64
C PHE A 144 -9.79 15.01 -1.59
N LYS A 145 -10.68 16.02 -1.69
CA LYS A 145 -10.87 17.07 -0.66
C LYS A 145 -11.67 16.57 0.55
N LYS A 146 -12.44 15.51 0.36
CA LYS A 146 -13.15 14.76 1.41
C LYS A 146 -12.95 13.29 1.18
N CYS A 147 -12.90 12.51 2.26
CA CYS A 147 -12.78 11.06 2.13
C CYS A 147 -13.94 10.49 1.32
N PRO A 148 -13.67 9.64 0.31
CA PRO A 148 -14.72 8.96 -0.43
C PRO A 148 -15.47 7.96 0.45
N GLU A 149 -16.71 7.63 0.08
CA GLU A 149 -17.51 6.64 0.81
C GLU A 149 -16.91 5.25 0.69
N ASN A 150 -16.51 4.87 -0.52
CA ASN A 150 -15.91 3.57 -0.84
C ASN A 150 -14.39 3.56 -0.62
N LEU A 151 -14.00 3.51 0.63
CA LEU A 151 -12.63 3.26 1.05
C LEU A 151 -12.48 1.78 1.41
N ILE A 152 -11.35 1.15 1.06
CA ILE A 152 -11.13 -0.24 1.50
C ILE A 152 -11.23 -0.33 3.02
N TYR A 153 -11.84 -1.41 3.53
CA TYR A 153 -12.11 -1.59 4.96
C TYR A 153 -10.87 -1.39 5.85
N GLN A 154 -9.72 -1.88 5.41
CA GLN A 154 -8.46 -1.76 6.15
C GLN A 154 -7.97 -0.32 6.30
N HIS A 155 -8.43 0.60 5.43
CA HIS A 155 -8.07 2.02 5.48
C HIS A 155 -9.13 2.90 6.18
N GLU A 156 -10.21 2.31 6.69
CA GLU A 156 -11.22 3.04 7.47
C GLU A 156 -10.61 3.76 8.68
N ILE A 157 -9.57 3.19 9.28
CA ILE A 157 -8.84 3.82 10.39
C ILE A 157 -8.20 5.16 10.01
N TYR A 158 -7.97 5.42 8.71
CA TYR A 158 -7.40 6.65 8.16
C TYR A 158 -8.44 7.63 7.65
N ARG A 159 -9.74 7.32 7.74
CA ARG A 159 -10.83 8.13 7.20
C ARG A 159 -10.73 9.60 7.61
N ASN A 160 -10.44 9.87 8.88
CA ASN A 160 -10.30 11.22 9.44
C ASN A 160 -8.99 11.93 9.03
N ARG A 161 -8.08 11.23 8.37
CA ARG A 161 -6.83 11.77 7.82
C ARG A 161 -6.97 12.14 6.34
N ILE A 162 -7.96 11.56 5.65
CA ILE A 162 -8.20 11.77 4.22
C ILE A 162 -9.03 13.02 4.00
N GLY A 163 -8.60 13.85 3.07
CA GLY A 163 -9.22 15.15 2.76
C GLY A 163 -8.28 16.32 3.03
N ILE A 164 -8.85 17.52 3.15
CA ILE A 164 -8.15 18.77 3.50
C ILE A 164 -8.22 18.97 4.99
#